data_e7352f76a4705ff8419d8d0ce2c08efc
#
_entry.id   e7352f76a4705ff8419d8d0ce2c08efc
#
_cell.length_a   1.000
_cell.length_b   1.000
_cell.length_c   1.000
_cell.angle_alpha   90.00
_cell.angle_beta   90.00
_cell.angle_gamma   90.00
#
_symmetry.space_group_name_H-M   'P 1'
#
loop_
_entity.id
_entity.type
_entity.pdbx_description
1 polymer ?
#
loop_
_entity_poly.entity_id
_entity_poly.type
_entity_poly.pdbx_seq_one_letter_code
_entity_poly.pdbx_strand_id
1 'polypeptide(L)'
;MRFIEGAPKDRFEISSDSECLNGPLTVCIDLKDSAGGLIFDTASKGAGVEVFHPFELTAGTALVNQAPAVMDGDTALSLRLSELPKGQIVAFTLDVDDTCGAREITVTGAEIAGARVKVNSVEGSQSAVFDATARVRVDVSSCNA
;
A
#
# COMPACT_ATOMS: atom_id res chain seq x y z
N MET A 1 2.83 -4.19 -7.24
CA MET A 1 3.09 -3.24 -6.13
C MET A 1 4.29 -3.72 -5.33
N ARG A 2 5.03 -2.83 -4.77
CA ARG A 2 6.12 -3.16 -3.85
C ARG A 2 6.14 -2.23 -2.63
N PHE A 3 6.57 -2.79 -1.52
CA PHE A 3 6.85 -2.09 -0.28
C PHE A 3 8.36 -1.93 -0.16
N ILE A 4 8.80 -0.72 0.14
CA ILE A 4 10.22 -0.38 0.30
C ILE A 4 10.40 0.14 1.73
N GLU A 5 11.05 -0.65 2.54
CA GLU A 5 11.38 -0.27 3.91
C GLU A 5 12.31 0.94 3.92
N GLY A 6 12.14 1.79 4.90
CA GLY A 6 12.98 2.97 5.08
C GLY A 6 12.93 3.48 6.52
N ALA A 7 13.84 4.36 6.84
CA ALA A 7 13.85 5.08 8.11
C ALA A 7 14.05 6.56 7.80
N PRO A 8 13.16 7.43 8.25
CA PRO A 8 12.10 7.23 9.24
C PRO A 8 10.73 6.83 8.65
N LYS A 9 10.59 6.69 7.35
CA LYS A 9 9.32 6.36 6.72
C LYS A 9 9.48 5.33 5.61
N ASP A 10 8.42 4.58 5.39
CA ASP A 10 8.33 3.53 4.40
C ASP A 10 7.65 4.05 3.13
N ARG A 11 7.85 3.35 2.02
CA ARG A 11 7.31 3.72 0.73
C ARG A 11 6.55 2.57 0.08
N PHE A 12 5.37 2.86 -0.45
CA PHE A 12 4.63 1.94 -1.31
C PHE A 12 4.68 2.47 -2.74
N GLU A 13 4.96 1.60 -3.69
CA GLU A 13 4.93 1.91 -5.12
C GLU A 13 3.92 1.01 -5.83
N ILE A 14 3.02 1.63 -6.56
CA ILE A 14 1.98 0.98 -7.35
C ILE A 14 2.24 1.27 -8.82
N SER A 15 2.32 0.23 -9.63
CA SER A 15 2.47 0.38 -11.08
C SER A 15 1.68 -0.70 -11.79
N SER A 16 1.42 -0.49 -13.08
CA SER A 16 0.71 -1.46 -13.91
C SER A 16 1.48 -1.75 -15.20
N ASP A 17 1.50 -3.00 -15.60
CA ASP A 17 1.92 -3.43 -16.93
C ASP A 17 0.72 -3.73 -17.84
N SER A 18 -0.50 -3.55 -17.33
CA SER A 18 -1.75 -3.74 -18.06
C SER A 18 -2.16 -2.46 -18.80
N GLU A 19 -2.70 -2.64 -19.99
CA GLU A 19 -3.32 -1.56 -20.78
C GLU A 19 -4.81 -1.40 -20.45
N CYS A 20 -5.33 -2.14 -19.47
CA CYS A 20 -6.75 -2.23 -19.15
C CYS A 20 -7.21 -1.28 -18.04
N LEU A 21 -6.30 -0.62 -17.33
CA LEU A 21 -6.64 0.23 -16.21
C LEU A 21 -6.76 1.71 -16.62
N ASN A 22 -7.60 1.96 -17.62
CA ASN A 22 -7.82 3.30 -18.19
C ASN A 22 -9.02 4.04 -17.60
N GLY A 23 -9.63 3.49 -16.56
CA GLY A 23 -10.76 4.07 -15.86
C GLY A 23 -10.59 3.98 -14.35
N PRO A 24 -11.61 4.43 -13.60
CA PRO A 24 -11.54 4.47 -12.15
C PRO A 24 -11.26 3.12 -11.52
N LEU A 25 -10.38 3.10 -10.52
CA LEU A 25 -10.08 1.92 -9.73
C LEU A 25 -9.78 2.31 -8.28
N THR A 26 -9.97 1.36 -7.39
CA THR A 26 -9.61 1.49 -5.98
C THR A 26 -8.58 0.42 -5.64
N VAL A 27 -7.50 0.83 -5.01
CA VAL A 27 -6.47 -0.07 -4.49
C VAL A 27 -6.56 -0.07 -2.97
N CYS A 28 -6.86 -1.23 -2.40
CA CYS A 28 -6.95 -1.41 -0.95
C CYS A 28 -5.74 -2.21 -0.48
N ILE A 29 -5.09 -1.73 0.57
CA ILE A 29 -3.98 -2.43 1.23
C ILE A 29 -4.45 -2.78 2.62
N ASP A 30 -4.38 -4.05 3.00
CA ASP A 30 -4.74 -4.54 4.33
C ASP A 30 -3.56 -5.28 4.95
N LEU A 31 -3.02 -4.70 6.02
CA LEU A 31 -1.86 -5.22 6.74
C LEU A 31 -2.21 -6.28 7.80
N LYS A 32 -3.51 -6.55 8.01
CA LYS A 32 -4.01 -7.37 9.12
C LYS A 32 -3.33 -8.73 9.23
N ASP A 33 -3.09 -9.40 8.10
CA ASP A 33 -2.50 -10.73 8.05
C ASP A 33 -1.01 -10.72 7.74
N SER A 34 -0.36 -9.57 7.87
CA SER A 34 1.09 -9.46 7.67
C SER A 34 1.87 -10.22 8.75
N ALA A 35 3.02 -10.77 8.39
CA ALA A 35 3.86 -11.56 9.29
C ALA A 35 4.29 -10.76 10.52
N GLY A 36 4.56 -9.46 10.37
CA GLY A 36 4.92 -8.56 11.47
C GLY A 36 3.75 -8.01 12.25
N GLY A 37 2.50 -8.30 11.86
CA GLY A 37 1.32 -7.68 12.45
C GLY A 37 1.36 -6.17 12.29
N LEU A 38 1.61 -5.70 11.07
CA LEU A 38 1.90 -4.30 10.78
C LEU A 38 0.68 -3.40 10.96
N ILE A 39 0.96 -2.17 11.41
CA ILE A 39 0.00 -1.08 11.52
C ILE A 39 0.59 0.18 10.88
N PHE A 40 -0.28 1.11 10.51
CA PHE A 40 0.14 2.45 10.08
C PHE A 40 0.36 3.33 11.32
N ASP A 41 1.53 3.95 11.41
CA ASP A 41 1.90 4.86 12.50
C ASP A 41 1.98 6.29 11.96
N THR A 42 0.90 7.04 12.14
CA THR A 42 0.71 8.34 11.50
C THR A 42 0.62 9.52 12.47
N ALA A 43 0.67 9.28 13.79
CA ALA A 43 0.54 10.32 14.79
C ALA A 43 1.42 10.08 16.01
N SER A 44 1.95 11.17 16.58
CA SER A 44 2.71 11.12 17.83
C SER A 44 1.84 10.59 18.98
N LYS A 45 2.42 9.82 19.88
CA LYS A 45 1.74 9.17 21.02
C LYS A 45 0.61 8.23 20.60
N GLY A 46 0.68 7.67 19.37
CA GLY A 46 -0.27 6.72 18.88
C GLY A 46 0.08 5.28 19.24
N ALA A 47 -0.41 4.35 18.41
CA ALA A 47 -0.25 2.90 18.63
C ALA A 47 1.15 2.39 18.36
N GLY A 48 1.99 3.14 17.62
CA GLY A 48 3.34 2.76 17.22
C GLY A 48 4.42 3.26 18.17
N VAL A 49 5.65 3.31 17.67
CA VAL A 49 6.80 3.89 18.37
C VAL A 49 6.80 5.42 18.24
N GLU A 50 7.75 6.11 18.89
CA GLU A 50 7.78 7.58 18.91
C GLU A 50 7.98 8.23 17.54
N VAL A 51 8.65 7.54 16.61
CA VAL A 51 8.87 8.03 15.25
C VAL A 51 7.64 7.69 14.41
N PHE A 52 7.01 8.68 13.82
CA PHE A 52 5.82 8.51 13.01
C PHE A 52 5.89 9.39 11.76
N HIS A 53 5.18 8.99 10.70
CA HIS A 53 5.04 9.81 9.50
C HIS A 53 3.63 9.65 8.90
N PRO A 54 2.94 10.77 8.62
CA PRO A 54 1.63 10.73 7.99
C PRO A 54 1.73 10.29 6.53
N PHE A 55 0.59 9.91 5.98
CA PHE A 55 0.45 9.60 4.56
C PHE A 55 0.84 10.80 3.69
N GLU A 56 1.68 10.56 2.68
CA GLU A 56 2.16 11.60 1.78
C GLU A 56 2.36 11.04 0.37
N LEU A 57 1.67 11.62 -0.61
CA LEU A 57 1.86 11.24 -2.01
C LEU A 57 3.19 11.79 -2.54
N THR A 58 3.98 10.92 -3.15
CA THR A 58 5.31 11.28 -3.68
C THR A 58 5.44 11.11 -5.19
N ALA A 59 4.55 10.37 -5.82
CA ALA A 59 4.52 10.21 -7.28
C ALA A 59 3.11 9.89 -7.75
N GLY A 60 2.78 10.28 -8.98
CA GLY A 60 1.50 9.98 -9.60
C GLY A 60 0.33 10.73 -8.98
N THR A 61 0.56 11.87 -8.35
CA THR A 61 -0.47 12.65 -7.64
C THR A 61 -1.66 13.00 -8.54
N ALA A 62 -1.42 13.28 -9.83
CA ALA A 62 -2.47 13.61 -10.78
C ALA A 62 -3.46 12.44 -11.05
N LEU A 63 -3.06 11.21 -10.77
CA LEU A 63 -3.90 10.03 -10.94
C LEU A 63 -4.77 9.73 -9.71
N VAL A 64 -4.51 10.38 -8.59
CA VAL A 64 -5.19 10.13 -7.34
C VAL A 64 -6.39 11.06 -7.22
N ASN A 65 -7.61 10.48 -7.21
CA ASN A 65 -8.84 11.23 -7.04
C ASN A 65 -9.07 11.64 -5.59
N GLN A 66 -8.70 10.76 -4.66
CA GLN A 66 -8.88 11.00 -3.25
C GLN A 66 -7.78 10.30 -2.47
N ALA A 67 -7.05 11.08 -1.68
CA ALA A 67 -6.08 10.55 -0.73
C ALA A 67 -6.83 9.80 0.40
N PRO A 68 -6.27 8.69 0.88
CA PRO A 68 -6.91 7.93 1.95
C PRO A 68 -6.89 8.71 3.26
N ALA A 69 -7.94 8.55 4.06
CA ALA A 69 -7.96 8.98 5.45
C ALA A 69 -7.37 7.84 6.29
N VAL A 70 -6.07 7.88 6.54
CA VAL A 70 -5.38 6.88 7.37
C VAL A 70 -5.33 7.39 8.79
N MET A 71 -5.91 6.63 9.71
CA MET A 71 -5.84 6.91 11.14
C MET A 71 -4.71 6.12 11.77
N ASP A 72 -4.11 6.68 12.79
CA ASP A 72 -3.06 6.00 13.53
C ASP A 72 -3.56 4.67 14.10
N GLY A 73 -2.77 3.62 13.90
CA GLY A 73 -3.13 2.26 14.31
C GLY A 73 -4.00 1.49 13.32
N ASP A 74 -4.43 2.11 12.23
CA ASP A 74 -5.16 1.40 11.18
C ASP A 74 -4.31 0.31 10.53
N THR A 75 -4.97 -0.75 10.08
CA THR A 75 -4.35 -1.84 9.32
C THR A 75 -4.66 -1.79 7.84
N ALA A 76 -5.62 -0.96 7.43
CA ALA A 76 -6.06 -0.89 6.04
C ALA A 76 -6.15 0.55 5.54
N LEU A 77 -5.87 0.73 4.26
CA LEU A 77 -6.12 1.99 3.56
C LEU A 77 -6.64 1.72 2.15
N SER A 78 -7.38 2.68 1.63
CA SER A 78 -7.92 2.63 0.27
C SER A 78 -7.51 3.87 -0.50
N LEU A 79 -6.96 3.66 -1.70
CA LEU A 79 -6.53 4.72 -2.59
C LEU A 79 -7.42 4.70 -3.84
N ARG A 80 -8.06 5.83 -4.15
CA ARG A 80 -8.90 5.97 -5.35
C ARG A 80 -8.12 6.64 -6.46
N LEU A 81 -8.04 5.95 -7.59
CA LEU A 81 -7.35 6.44 -8.78
C LEU A 81 -8.34 6.70 -9.90
N SER A 82 -8.10 7.72 -10.71
CA SER A 82 -8.85 7.95 -11.95
C SER A 82 -8.52 6.91 -13.01
N GLU A 83 -7.28 6.49 -13.04
CA GLU A 83 -6.73 5.47 -13.92
C GLU A 83 -5.35 5.06 -13.43
N LEU A 84 -4.82 3.97 -13.97
CA LEU A 84 -3.41 3.59 -13.77
C LEU A 84 -2.85 3.10 -15.10
N PRO A 85 -2.45 4.02 -15.99
CA PRO A 85 -1.91 3.66 -17.29
C PRO A 85 -0.62 2.87 -17.17
N LYS A 86 -0.39 1.99 -18.13
CA LYS A 86 0.83 1.20 -18.22
C LYS A 86 2.08 2.07 -18.12
N GLY A 87 2.97 1.67 -17.23
CA GLY A 87 4.25 2.36 -17.03
C GLY A 87 4.18 3.56 -16.08
N GLN A 88 3.01 3.99 -15.65
CA GLN A 88 2.87 5.03 -14.65
C GLN A 88 3.05 4.47 -13.24
N ILE A 89 3.57 5.31 -12.35
CA ILE A 89 3.81 4.94 -10.95
C ILE A 89 3.02 5.88 -10.06
N VAL A 90 2.29 5.31 -9.11
CA VAL A 90 1.73 6.02 -7.97
C VAL A 90 2.49 5.55 -6.74
N ALA A 91 3.02 6.49 -5.98
CA ALA A 91 3.78 6.17 -4.79
C ALA A 91 3.42 7.10 -3.64
N PHE A 92 3.51 6.55 -2.44
CA PHE A 92 3.27 7.30 -1.22
C PHE A 92 4.17 6.78 -0.10
N THR A 93 4.36 7.61 0.89
CA THR A 93 5.13 7.28 2.09
C THR A 93 4.26 7.48 3.33
N LEU A 94 4.51 6.68 4.33
CA LEU A 94 4.02 6.81 5.69
C LEU A 94 4.89 5.89 6.56
N ASP A 95 4.70 5.96 7.86
CA ASP A 95 5.40 5.05 8.75
C ASP A 95 4.56 3.78 8.98
N VAL A 96 5.22 2.64 9.03
CA VAL A 96 4.62 1.33 9.29
C VAL A 96 5.39 0.68 10.43
N ASP A 97 4.67 0.27 11.46
CA ASP A 97 5.27 -0.38 12.64
C ASP A 97 4.83 -1.83 12.78
N ASP A 98 5.69 -2.66 13.34
CA ASP A 98 5.35 -4.01 13.73
C ASP A 98 4.67 -4.04 15.11
N THR A 99 3.83 -5.04 15.32
CA THR A 99 3.20 -5.29 16.63
C THR A 99 3.55 -6.66 17.17
N CYS A 100 4.32 -7.45 16.40
CA CYS A 100 4.75 -8.80 16.77
C CYS A 100 6.24 -8.78 17.12
N GLY A 101 6.56 -9.09 18.37
CA GLY A 101 7.96 -9.17 18.84
C GLY A 101 8.52 -7.86 19.39
N ALA A 102 9.84 -7.72 19.39
CA ALA A 102 10.50 -6.49 19.83
C ALA A 102 10.26 -5.39 18.78
N ARG A 103 9.69 -4.27 19.23
CA ARG A 103 9.46 -3.12 18.36
C ARG A 103 10.77 -2.53 17.91
N GLU A 104 11.05 -2.61 16.65
CA GLU A 104 12.19 -1.96 16.01
C GLU A 104 11.74 -0.67 15.31
N ILE A 105 12.66 0.27 15.16
CA ILE A 105 12.38 1.54 14.48
C ILE A 105 12.12 1.30 12.99
N THR A 106 12.75 0.27 12.42
CA THR A 106 12.62 -0.06 11.00
C THR A 106 11.97 -1.42 10.82
N VAL A 107 10.88 -1.45 10.07
CA VAL A 107 10.20 -2.68 9.64
C VAL A 107 10.96 -3.28 8.46
N THR A 108 11.25 -4.58 8.51
CA THR A 108 11.88 -5.27 7.38
C THR A 108 10.86 -5.61 6.29
N GLY A 109 11.31 -5.70 5.04
CA GLY A 109 10.43 -6.04 3.93
C GLY A 109 9.72 -7.38 4.08
N ALA A 110 10.34 -8.35 4.77
CA ALA A 110 9.73 -9.66 5.01
C ALA A 110 8.53 -9.61 5.96
N GLU A 111 8.42 -8.58 6.80
CA GLU A 111 7.33 -8.45 7.76
C GLU A 111 5.99 -8.10 7.11
N ILE A 112 6.00 -7.60 5.88
CA ILE A 112 4.76 -7.33 5.14
C ILE A 112 4.17 -8.59 4.47
N ALA A 113 4.90 -9.69 4.43
CA ALA A 113 4.41 -10.93 3.83
C ALA A 113 3.05 -11.33 4.42
N GLY A 114 2.10 -11.68 3.58
CA GLY A 114 0.73 -12.00 3.97
C GLY A 114 -0.24 -10.82 3.94
N ALA A 115 0.24 -9.59 3.94
CA ALA A 115 -0.62 -8.43 3.75
C ALA A 115 -1.32 -8.51 2.39
N ARG A 116 -2.59 -8.12 2.34
CA ARG A 116 -3.42 -8.27 1.15
C ARG A 116 -3.55 -6.97 0.37
N VAL A 117 -3.49 -7.09 -0.94
CA VAL A 117 -3.82 -5.99 -1.85
C VAL A 117 -5.02 -6.41 -2.69
N LYS A 118 -6.04 -5.55 -2.74
CA LYS A 118 -7.25 -5.76 -3.52
C LYS A 118 -7.41 -4.61 -4.50
N VAL A 119 -7.65 -4.94 -5.75
CA VAL A 119 -7.92 -3.97 -6.80
C VAL A 119 -9.37 -4.12 -7.26
N ASN A 120 -10.13 -3.05 -7.16
CA ASN A 120 -11.51 -2.97 -7.65
C ASN A 120 -11.54 -2.03 -8.84
N SER A 121 -12.00 -2.51 -9.97
CA SER A 121 -12.18 -1.71 -11.18
C SER A 121 -13.51 -2.05 -11.83
N VAL A 122 -13.82 -1.41 -12.96
CA VAL A 122 -15.02 -1.74 -13.75
C VAL A 122 -15.00 -3.18 -14.26
N GLU A 123 -13.80 -3.78 -14.38
CA GLU A 123 -13.64 -5.18 -14.82
C GLU A 123 -13.84 -6.20 -13.68
N GLY A 124 -14.00 -5.74 -12.46
CA GLY A 124 -14.21 -6.60 -11.30
C GLY A 124 -13.19 -6.38 -10.20
N SER A 125 -13.11 -7.36 -9.30
CA SER A 125 -12.28 -7.30 -8.10
C SER A 125 -11.27 -8.46 -8.12
N GLN A 126 -10.01 -8.12 -7.91
CA GLN A 126 -8.90 -9.07 -7.85
C GLN A 126 -8.06 -8.79 -6.61
N SER A 127 -7.48 -9.82 -6.02
CA SER A 127 -6.61 -9.65 -4.87
C SER A 127 -5.42 -10.61 -4.89
N ALA A 128 -4.36 -10.23 -4.18
CA ALA A 128 -3.19 -11.05 -3.95
C ALA A 128 -2.54 -10.64 -2.64
N VAL A 129 -1.56 -11.40 -2.18
CA VAL A 129 -0.84 -11.11 -0.95
C VAL A 129 0.63 -10.82 -1.22
N PHE A 130 1.23 -9.97 -0.39
CA PHE A 130 2.66 -9.72 -0.44
C PHE A 130 3.44 -11.01 -0.13
N ASP A 131 4.53 -11.21 -0.85
CA ASP A 131 5.50 -12.27 -0.58
C ASP A 131 6.60 -11.78 0.38
N ALA A 132 7.54 -12.67 0.72
CA ALA A 132 8.65 -12.36 1.62
C ALA A 132 9.68 -11.40 1.02
N THR A 133 9.57 -11.06 -0.27
CA THR A 133 10.41 -10.05 -0.93
C THR A 133 9.76 -8.68 -0.96
N ALA A 134 8.67 -8.50 -0.23
CA ALA A 134 7.90 -7.25 -0.15
C ALA A 134 7.30 -6.83 -1.51
N ARG A 135 6.89 -7.80 -2.28
CA ARG A 135 6.25 -7.59 -3.59
C ARG A 135 4.92 -8.33 -3.66
N VAL A 136 3.99 -7.75 -4.39
CA VAL A 136 2.71 -8.37 -4.70
C VAL A 136 2.34 -8.04 -6.14
N ARG A 137 1.86 -9.05 -6.85
CA ARG A 137 1.31 -8.90 -8.19
C ARG A 137 -0.17 -9.29 -8.16
N VAL A 138 -1.02 -8.34 -8.51
CA VAL A 138 -2.46 -8.59 -8.67
C VAL A 138 -2.72 -8.73 -10.17
N ASP A 139 -3.18 -9.90 -10.59
CA ASP A 139 -3.52 -10.14 -11.98
C ASP A 139 -4.89 -9.55 -12.28
N VAL A 140 -4.91 -8.47 -13.04
CA VAL A 140 -6.16 -7.85 -13.50
C VAL A 140 -6.62 -8.54 -14.78
N SER A 141 -7.95 -8.63 -14.95
CA SER A 141 -8.52 -9.26 -16.14
C SER A 141 -8.06 -8.55 -17.40
N SER A 142 -7.83 -9.32 -18.48
CA SER A 142 -7.56 -8.73 -19.77
C SER A 142 -8.79 -7.97 -20.25
N CYS A 143 -8.59 -6.75 -20.68
CA CYS A 143 -9.68 -5.98 -21.30
C CYS A 143 -9.94 -6.52 -22.71
N ASN A 144 -11.20 -6.68 -23.02
CA ASN A 144 -11.62 -6.95 -24.39
C ASN A 144 -11.55 -5.64 -25.18
N ALA A 145 -10.75 -5.67 -26.20
CA ALA A 145 -10.66 -4.55 -27.12
C ALA A 145 -11.98 -4.38 -27.89
#